data_3a05f15ac64f874313fb76b977b51191
#
_entry.id   3a05f15ac64f874313fb76b977b51191
#
_cell.length_a   1.000
_cell.length_b   1.000
_cell.length_c   1.000
_cell.angle_alpha   90.00
_cell.angle_beta   90.00
_cell.angle_gamma   90.00
#
_symmetry.space_group_name_H-M   'P 1'
#
loop_
_entity.id
_entity.type
_entity.pdbx_description
1 polymer ?
#
loop_
_entity_poly.entity_id
_entity_poly.type
_entity_poly.pdbx_seq_one_letter_code
_entity_poly.pdbx_strand_id
1 'polypeptide(L)'
;MINRHITLFVTLAIIGWQSIPSIAQETSIKHSYLVLGHKTAIIGEDEQPKWVYKDGSRDGFVLPTGNILLAFADRVEEVTRESQVVFSYKLSSPNKEISTAQRLYNGNTLVTELGSQPRLLEVAADGKVIHEFPLLPETDNVHLQTRMARQLRSGNFLVPHLLAFAIKEYTPDGKLVQTYKTDLEDLGGRPAENWPFTAIRLDNGNTLTSLTHGNKAVEFDPAGNIVWKITNEDVNGLFSDTCGAQRLANGNTVIGSHHTSGDMVSIIEVNRDKKIVWKSNHPLAAGVHHFQILTTNGKAEPGMPLK
;
A
#
# COMPACT_ATOMS: atom_id res chain seq x y z
N MET A 1 -17.30 79.60 57.70
CA MET A 1 -16.35 78.47 57.61
C MET A 1 -17.07 77.39 56.83
N ILE A 2 -16.67 77.18 55.59
CA ILE A 2 -17.36 76.24 54.69
C ILE A 2 -16.36 75.06 54.47
N ASN A 3 -16.69 73.87 54.97
CA ASN A 3 -15.96 72.63 54.78
C ASN A 3 -16.33 72.05 53.42
N ARG A 4 -15.38 71.95 52.56
CA ARG A 4 -15.46 71.17 51.25
C ARG A 4 -14.91 69.77 51.46
N HIS A 5 -15.77 68.73 51.35
CA HIS A 5 -15.36 67.37 51.26
C HIS A 5 -14.98 67.03 49.79
N ILE A 6 -13.79 66.60 49.61
CA ILE A 6 -13.30 66.10 48.33
C ILE A 6 -13.47 64.58 48.33
N THR A 7 -14.34 64.08 47.46
CA THR A 7 -14.54 62.62 47.25
C THR A 7 -13.62 62.18 46.14
N LEU A 8 -12.69 61.28 46.47
CA LEU A 8 -11.74 60.69 45.54
C LEU A 8 -12.38 59.43 44.89
N PHE A 9 -12.61 59.43 43.55
CA PHE A 9 -13.06 58.24 42.81
C PHE A 9 -11.82 57.46 42.37
N VAL A 10 -11.64 56.24 42.88
CA VAL A 10 -10.66 55.27 42.41
C VAL A 10 -11.31 54.44 41.33
N THR A 11 -10.88 54.62 40.07
CA THR A 11 -11.32 53.78 38.95
C THR A 11 -10.40 52.56 38.87
N LEU A 12 -10.94 51.37 39.20
CA LEU A 12 -10.24 50.10 38.99
C LEU A 12 -10.31 49.75 37.51
N ALA A 13 -9.17 49.77 36.82
CA ALA A 13 -9.05 49.21 35.46
C ALA A 13 -8.91 47.69 35.53
N ILE A 14 -9.94 46.97 35.10
CA ILE A 14 -9.87 45.50 34.91
C ILE A 14 -9.16 45.25 33.61
N ILE A 15 -7.89 44.80 33.69
CA ILE A 15 -7.12 44.28 32.53
C ILE A 15 -7.65 42.89 32.27
N GLY A 16 -8.51 42.74 31.27
CA GLY A 16 -8.95 41.45 30.76
C GLY A 16 -7.80 40.75 30.09
N TRP A 17 -7.37 39.62 30.62
CA TRP A 17 -6.47 38.71 29.94
C TRP A 17 -7.24 38.09 28.76
N GLN A 18 -6.95 38.56 27.53
CA GLN A 18 -7.35 37.84 26.34
C GLN A 18 -6.45 36.62 26.20
N SER A 19 -7.00 35.43 26.35
CA SER A 19 -6.35 34.19 26.01
C SER A 19 -6.07 34.17 24.49
N ILE A 20 -4.82 34.30 24.11
CA ILE A 20 -4.37 34.07 22.72
C ILE A 20 -4.70 32.61 22.44
N PRO A 21 -5.49 32.28 21.39
CA PRO A 21 -5.69 30.88 21.01
C PRO A 21 -4.33 30.31 20.66
N SER A 22 -3.92 29.27 21.35
CA SER A 22 -2.75 28.45 20.99
C SER A 22 -3.00 27.96 19.57
N ILE A 23 -2.24 28.46 18.61
CA ILE A 23 -2.15 27.87 17.28
C ILE A 23 -1.55 26.50 17.54
N ALA A 24 -2.36 25.47 17.51
CA ALA A 24 -1.87 24.10 17.51
C ALA A 24 -0.91 24.00 16.32
N GLN A 25 0.37 23.82 16.61
CA GLN A 25 1.39 23.58 15.59
C GLN A 25 0.93 22.31 14.86
N GLU A 26 0.55 22.42 13.59
CA GLU A 26 0.26 21.26 12.76
C GLU A 26 1.53 20.40 12.80
N THR A 27 1.49 19.32 13.57
CA THR A 27 2.61 18.37 13.60
C THR A 27 2.66 17.72 12.22
N SER A 28 3.73 17.98 11.47
CA SER A 28 3.93 17.36 10.17
C SER A 28 3.85 15.83 10.33
N ILE A 29 3.07 15.18 9.48
CA ILE A 29 2.98 13.71 9.46
C ILE A 29 4.36 13.14 9.19
N LYS A 30 4.73 12.10 9.96
CA LYS A 30 5.98 11.34 9.78
C LYS A 30 5.65 9.86 9.76
N HIS A 31 6.24 9.14 8.82
CA HIS A 31 6.09 7.69 8.73
C HIS A 31 7.41 6.96 8.86
N SER A 32 7.37 5.80 9.53
CA SER A 32 8.33 4.74 9.27
C SER A 32 7.70 3.75 8.30
N TYR A 33 8.45 3.30 7.31
CA TYR A 33 7.89 2.46 6.24
C TYR A 33 8.92 1.50 5.64
N LEU A 34 8.43 0.32 5.24
CA LEU A 34 9.15 -0.62 4.38
C LEU A 34 8.95 -0.19 2.92
N VAL A 35 10.00 -0.20 2.13
CA VAL A 35 9.96 -0.04 0.67
C VAL A 35 10.49 -1.27 -0.03
N LEU A 36 9.85 -1.64 -1.12
CA LEU A 36 10.10 -2.82 -1.94
C LEU A 36 10.05 -2.37 -3.42
N GLY A 37 11.16 -2.51 -4.11
CA GLY A 37 11.34 -2.04 -5.48
C GLY A 37 12.76 -2.29 -5.95
N HIS A 38 13.40 -1.32 -6.60
CA HIS A 38 14.82 -1.43 -6.96
C HIS A 38 15.72 -1.65 -5.73
N LYS A 39 15.28 -1.18 -4.58
CA LYS A 39 15.88 -1.45 -3.27
C LYS A 39 14.83 -1.99 -2.31
N THR A 40 15.29 -2.68 -1.28
CA THR A 40 14.47 -3.15 -0.17
C THR A 40 15.04 -2.55 1.11
N ALA A 41 14.25 -1.72 1.79
CA ALA A 41 14.72 -1.02 2.97
C ALA A 41 13.57 -0.66 3.92
N ILE A 42 13.89 -0.44 5.19
CA ILE A 42 13.02 0.23 6.16
C ILE A 42 13.58 1.61 6.43
N ILE A 43 12.74 2.62 6.22
CA ILE A 43 13.04 4.01 6.48
C ILE A 43 12.32 4.41 7.77
N GLY A 44 13.04 5.11 8.66
CA GLY A 44 12.47 5.63 9.90
C GLY A 44 11.73 6.95 9.72
N GLU A 45 10.98 7.37 10.74
CA GLU A 45 10.29 8.68 10.79
C GLU A 45 11.25 9.88 10.74
N ASP A 46 12.54 9.64 10.94
CA ASP A 46 13.64 10.59 10.80
C ASP A 46 14.27 10.59 9.38
N GLU A 47 13.60 9.94 8.43
CA GLU A 47 14.06 9.74 7.05
C GLU A 47 15.45 9.05 6.98
N GLN A 48 15.84 8.29 8.01
CA GLN A 48 17.08 7.53 8.00
C GLN A 48 16.80 6.05 7.75
N PRO A 49 17.64 5.35 6.96
CA PRO A 49 17.53 3.91 6.79
C PRO A 49 17.75 3.20 8.13
N LYS A 50 16.79 2.37 8.52
CA LYS A 50 16.87 1.54 9.73
C LYS A 50 17.26 0.10 9.42
N TRP A 51 17.07 -0.31 8.18
CA TRP A 51 17.46 -1.60 7.65
C TRP A 51 17.51 -1.54 6.13
N VAL A 52 18.47 -2.22 5.51
CA VAL A 52 18.61 -2.32 4.05
C VAL A 52 18.96 -3.76 3.70
N TYR A 53 18.21 -4.35 2.78
CA TYR A 53 18.51 -5.66 2.25
C TYR A 53 19.38 -5.56 1.00
N LYS A 54 20.16 -6.60 0.74
CA LYS A 54 21.14 -6.62 -0.39
C LYS A 54 20.46 -6.57 -1.77
N ASP A 55 19.26 -7.19 -1.89
CA ASP A 55 18.53 -7.31 -3.15
C ASP A 55 17.28 -6.43 -3.13
N GLY A 56 16.85 -5.95 -4.30
CA GLY A 56 15.53 -5.36 -4.50
C GLY A 56 14.45 -6.45 -4.55
N SER A 57 13.26 -6.16 -4.06
CA SER A 57 12.13 -7.09 -4.01
C SER A 57 10.86 -6.46 -4.58
N ARG A 58 9.86 -7.28 -4.90
CA ARG A 58 8.64 -6.82 -5.57
C ARG A 58 7.46 -6.68 -4.65
N ASP A 59 7.36 -7.57 -3.67
CA ASP A 59 6.28 -7.66 -2.71
C ASP A 59 6.83 -8.15 -1.37
N GLY A 60 6.12 -7.88 -0.28
CA GLY A 60 6.52 -8.35 1.04
C GLY A 60 6.03 -7.48 2.17
N PHE A 61 6.36 -7.89 3.40
CA PHE A 61 5.83 -7.27 4.61
C PHE A 61 6.80 -7.44 5.79
N VAL A 62 6.78 -6.48 6.70
CA VAL A 62 7.28 -6.71 8.07
C VAL A 62 6.21 -7.53 8.80
N LEU A 63 6.61 -8.69 9.29
CA LEU A 63 5.73 -9.61 10.01
C LEU A 63 5.59 -9.20 11.48
N PRO A 64 4.55 -9.69 12.19
CA PRO A 64 4.40 -9.44 13.63
C PRO A 64 5.59 -9.92 14.48
N THR A 65 6.36 -10.89 13.98
CA THR A 65 7.60 -11.36 14.61
C THR A 65 8.76 -10.37 14.51
N GLY A 66 8.62 -9.34 13.67
CA GLY A 66 9.68 -8.40 13.32
C GLY A 66 10.53 -8.85 12.13
N ASN A 67 10.41 -10.10 11.66
CA ASN A 67 11.02 -10.57 10.44
C ASN A 67 10.40 -9.90 9.21
N ILE A 68 11.07 -10.00 8.07
CA ILE A 68 10.60 -9.42 6.82
C ILE A 68 10.39 -10.56 5.80
N LEU A 69 9.16 -10.68 5.29
CA LEU A 69 8.83 -11.56 4.17
C LEU A 69 9.05 -10.79 2.87
N LEU A 70 9.74 -11.38 1.90
CA LEU A 70 10.15 -10.75 0.66
C LEU A 70 9.87 -11.67 -0.54
N ALA A 71 9.25 -11.13 -1.59
CA ALA A 71 9.12 -11.79 -2.87
C ALA A 71 10.11 -11.20 -3.89
N PHE A 72 10.93 -12.05 -4.46
CA PHE A 72 11.82 -11.76 -5.59
C PHE A 72 11.26 -12.38 -6.87
N ALA A 73 11.90 -12.16 -7.99
CA ALA A 73 11.47 -12.77 -9.25
C ALA A 73 11.55 -14.32 -9.24
N ASP A 74 12.50 -14.86 -8.50
CA ASP A 74 12.88 -16.29 -8.52
C ASP A 74 12.67 -17.02 -7.20
N ARG A 75 12.30 -16.29 -6.13
CA ARG A 75 12.15 -16.87 -4.79
C ARG A 75 11.31 -16.00 -3.85
N VAL A 76 10.84 -16.60 -2.77
CA VAL A 76 10.31 -15.92 -1.58
C VAL A 76 11.23 -16.25 -0.41
N GLU A 77 11.56 -15.26 0.40
CA GLU A 77 12.36 -15.43 1.63
C GLU A 77 11.69 -14.71 2.80
N GLU A 78 11.75 -15.32 3.99
CA GLU A 78 11.58 -14.61 5.26
C GLU A 78 12.97 -14.42 5.87
N VAL A 79 13.29 -13.18 6.22
CA VAL A 79 14.60 -12.83 6.78
C VAL A 79 14.45 -12.14 8.14
N THR A 80 15.42 -12.36 9.05
CA THR A 80 15.52 -11.61 10.30
C THR A 80 16.05 -10.19 10.04
N ARG A 81 16.06 -9.34 11.07
CA ARG A 81 16.68 -8.01 11.00
C ARG A 81 18.18 -8.05 10.73
N GLU A 82 18.85 -9.14 11.06
CA GLU A 82 20.26 -9.43 10.76
C GLU A 82 20.43 -10.00 9.35
N SER A 83 19.35 -10.04 8.56
CA SER A 83 19.32 -10.57 7.17
C SER A 83 19.62 -12.07 7.07
N GLN A 84 19.36 -12.84 8.12
CA GLN A 84 19.44 -14.30 8.09
C GLN A 84 18.14 -14.87 7.51
N VAL A 85 18.27 -15.76 6.52
CA VAL A 85 17.11 -16.42 5.89
C VAL A 85 16.61 -17.53 6.84
N VAL A 86 15.34 -17.43 7.25
CA VAL A 86 14.67 -18.40 8.14
C VAL A 86 13.57 -19.21 7.43
N PHE A 87 13.13 -18.75 6.27
CA PHE A 87 12.24 -19.47 5.37
C PHE A 87 12.62 -19.14 3.92
N SER A 88 12.48 -20.10 3.01
CA SER A 88 12.70 -19.88 1.58
C SER A 88 11.80 -20.80 0.75
N TYR A 89 11.25 -20.25 -0.33
CA TYR A 89 10.59 -20.97 -1.41
C TYR A 89 11.20 -20.55 -2.74
N LYS A 90 11.55 -21.50 -3.60
CA LYS A 90 12.12 -21.24 -4.93
C LYS A 90 11.07 -21.44 -6.01
N LEU A 91 11.10 -20.55 -7.00
CA LEU A 91 10.29 -20.66 -8.21
C LEU A 91 10.45 -22.04 -8.85
N SER A 92 9.33 -22.65 -9.24
CA SER A 92 9.34 -23.97 -9.85
C SER A 92 9.15 -23.90 -11.37
N SER A 93 9.83 -24.82 -12.06
CA SER A 93 9.65 -25.01 -13.52
C SER A 93 8.23 -25.55 -13.80
N PRO A 94 7.56 -25.12 -14.91
CA PRO A 94 8.08 -24.31 -16.01
C PRO A 94 7.83 -22.80 -15.86
N ASN A 95 7.38 -22.34 -14.70
CA ASN A 95 7.12 -20.94 -14.48
C ASN A 95 8.41 -20.10 -14.49
N LYS A 96 8.27 -18.78 -14.63
CA LYS A 96 9.39 -17.87 -14.92
C LYS A 96 9.55 -16.78 -13.87
N GLU A 97 8.48 -16.49 -13.09
CA GLU A 97 8.45 -15.32 -12.22
C GLU A 97 7.54 -15.55 -11.02
N ILE A 98 7.93 -15.03 -9.85
CA ILE A 98 7.08 -14.89 -8.67
C ILE A 98 6.64 -13.43 -8.57
N SER A 99 5.37 -13.17 -8.26
CA SER A 99 4.82 -11.82 -8.15
C SER A 99 4.29 -11.45 -6.77
N THR A 100 4.06 -12.41 -5.89
CA THR A 100 3.39 -12.20 -4.60
C THR A 100 4.07 -12.99 -3.50
N ALA A 101 4.12 -12.40 -2.30
CA ALA A 101 4.31 -13.13 -1.05
C ALA A 101 3.47 -12.49 0.07
N GLN A 102 2.67 -13.31 0.76
CA GLN A 102 1.92 -12.90 1.95
C GLN A 102 1.95 -14.00 2.99
N ARG A 103 2.25 -13.66 4.26
CA ARG A 103 2.08 -14.61 5.35
C ARG A 103 0.60 -14.72 5.69
N LEU A 104 0.10 -15.95 5.69
CA LEU A 104 -1.30 -16.27 5.99
C LEU A 104 -1.53 -16.42 7.49
N TYR A 105 -2.79 -16.34 7.93
CA TYR A 105 -3.15 -16.49 9.35
C TYR A 105 -2.80 -17.85 9.94
N ASN A 106 -2.77 -18.89 9.12
CA ASN A 106 -2.38 -20.25 9.53
C ASN A 106 -0.86 -20.47 9.57
N GLY A 107 -0.06 -19.43 9.32
CA GLY A 107 1.40 -19.47 9.32
C GLY A 107 2.03 -19.88 7.98
N ASN A 108 1.26 -20.33 7.01
CA ASN A 108 1.74 -20.65 5.67
C ASN A 108 2.00 -19.38 4.86
N THR A 109 2.56 -19.51 3.67
CA THR A 109 2.88 -18.39 2.77
C THR A 109 2.10 -18.51 1.47
N LEU A 110 1.33 -17.48 1.14
CA LEU A 110 0.76 -17.29 -0.18
C LEU A 110 1.87 -16.90 -1.16
N VAL A 111 1.93 -17.57 -2.30
CA VAL A 111 2.85 -17.26 -3.40
C VAL A 111 2.08 -17.33 -4.71
N THR A 112 2.38 -16.47 -5.68
CA THR A 112 1.92 -16.63 -7.06
C THR A 112 3.11 -16.84 -7.98
N GLU A 113 3.06 -17.90 -8.78
CA GLU A 113 4.00 -18.17 -9.85
C GLU A 113 3.39 -17.83 -11.20
N LEU A 114 4.16 -17.16 -12.04
CA LEU A 114 3.78 -16.70 -13.36
C LEU A 114 4.60 -17.39 -14.44
N GLY A 115 3.99 -17.64 -15.57
CA GLY A 115 4.66 -18.34 -16.67
C GLY A 115 3.67 -19.08 -17.57
N SER A 116 4.08 -20.22 -18.07
CA SER A 116 3.24 -21.08 -18.91
C SER A 116 2.17 -21.86 -18.12
N GLN A 117 2.33 -21.96 -16.79
CA GLN A 117 1.39 -22.59 -15.88
C GLN A 117 1.18 -21.66 -14.64
N PRO A 118 0.60 -20.48 -14.84
CA PRO A 118 0.45 -19.52 -13.75
C PRO A 118 -0.48 -20.09 -12.68
N ARG A 119 -0.10 -19.94 -11.41
CA ARG A 119 -0.84 -20.52 -10.29
C ARG A 119 -0.66 -19.75 -9.01
N LEU A 120 -1.64 -19.88 -8.13
CA LEU A 120 -1.59 -19.44 -6.75
C LEU A 120 -1.27 -20.65 -5.87
N LEU A 121 -0.34 -20.46 -4.93
CA LEU A 121 0.19 -21.49 -4.06
C LEU A 121 0.02 -21.11 -2.60
N GLU A 122 -0.24 -22.11 -1.76
CA GLU A 122 -0.02 -22.04 -0.32
C GLU A 122 1.17 -22.93 0.04
N VAL A 123 2.19 -22.32 0.62
CA VAL A 123 3.48 -22.97 0.95
C VAL A 123 3.61 -23.07 2.45
N ALA A 124 3.84 -24.26 2.98
CA ALA A 124 4.07 -24.53 4.39
C ALA A 124 5.43 -23.98 4.87
N ALA A 125 5.62 -23.91 6.19
CA ALA A 125 6.85 -23.40 6.79
C ALA A 125 8.12 -24.19 6.40
N ASP A 126 7.97 -25.46 5.99
CA ASP A 126 9.07 -26.30 5.51
C ASP A 126 9.36 -26.14 4.00
N GLY A 127 8.66 -25.19 3.33
CA GLY A 127 8.81 -24.89 1.90
C GLY A 127 8.02 -25.78 0.96
N LYS A 128 7.19 -26.71 1.48
CA LYS A 128 6.36 -27.56 0.64
C LYS A 128 5.08 -26.87 0.21
N VAL A 129 4.70 -27.02 -1.04
CA VAL A 129 3.38 -26.63 -1.55
C VAL A 129 2.34 -27.61 -0.99
N ILE A 130 1.36 -27.07 -0.27
CA ILE A 130 0.28 -27.87 0.36
C ILE A 130 -1.08 -27.64 -0.28
N HIS A 131 -1.23 -26.54 -1.01
CA HIS A 131 -2.41 -26.22 -1.78
C HIS A 131 -2.05 -25.38 -3.00
N GLU A 132 -2.75 -25.58 -4.12
CA GLU A 132 -2.59 -24.77 -5.33
C GLU A 132 -3.84 -24.79 -6.19
N PHE A 133 -4.00 -23.75 -7.00
CA PHE A 133 -4.95 -23.73 -8.11
C PHE A 133 -4.42 -22.87 -9.27
N PRO A 134 -4.79 -23.17 -10.54
CA PRO A 134 -4.34 -22.42 -11.69
C PRO A 134 -4.97 -21.02 -11.73
N LEU A 135 -4.18 -20.04 -12.17
CA LEU A 135 -4.65 -18.71 -12.54
C LEU A 135 -4.83 -18.64 -14.07
N LEU A 136 -5.85 -17.90 -14.51
CA LEU A 136 -6.15 -17.68 -15.92
C LEU A 136 -6.01 -16.18 -16.24
N PRO A 137 -4.78 -15.69 -16.53
CA PRO A 137 -4.49 -14.26 -16.65
C PRO A 137 -4.85 -13.65 -18.01
N GLU A 138 -5.30 -14.42 -18.96
CA GLU A 138 -5.68 -14.02 -20.34
C GLU A 138 -4.54 -13.38 -21.14
N THR A 139 -3.27 -13.69 -20.82
CA THR A 139 -2.08 -13.22 -21.54
C THR A 139 -0.92 -14.16 -21.39
N ASP A 140 -0.14 -14.30 -22.46
CA ASP A 140 1.15 -15.03 -22.48
C ASP A 140 2.33 -14.14 -22.05
N ASN A 141 2.13 -12.84 -21.89
CA ASN A 141 3.16 -11.97 -21.33
C ASN A 141 3.30 -12.23 -19.84
N VAL A 142 4.28 -13.04 -19.47
CA VAL A 142 4.51 -13.49 -18.10
C VAL A 142 4.54 -12.32 -17.11
N HIS A 143 5.27 -11.27 -17.45
CA HIS A 143 5.42 -10.10 -16.58
C HIS A 143 4.11 -9.35 -16.33
N LEU A 144 3.14 -9.45 -17.22
CA LEU A 144 1.86 -8.75 -17.16
C LEU A 144 0.67 -9.68 -16.84
N GLN A 145 0.93 -10.88 -16.31
CA GLN A 145 -0.13 -11.80 -15.90
C GLN A 145 -0.86 -11.30 -14.66
N THR A 146 -0.25 -11.44 -13.49
CA THR A 146 -0.83 -11.01 -12.21
C THR A 146 0.17 -10.28 -11.32
N ARG A 147 -0.34 -9.53 -10.33
CA ARG A 147 0.46 -8.89 -9.28
C ARG A 147 -0.24 -9.06 -7.94
N MET A 148 0.44 -8.81 -6.89
CA MET A 148 0.05 -8.63 -5.48
C MET A 148 -1.28 -9.28 -5.06
N ALA A 149 -1.40 -10.59 -5.26
CA ALA A 149 -2.53 -11.37 -4.76
C ALA A 149 -2.59 -11.31 -3.23
N ARG A 150 -3.80 -11.29 -2.67
CA ARG A 150 -4.02 -11.22 -1.20
C ARG A 150 -5.11 -12.18 -0.77
N GLN A 151 -4.88 -12.91 0.34
CA GLN A 151 -5.95 -13.64 0.99
C GLN A 151 -6.84 -12.68 1.78
N LEU A 152 -8.13 -12.81 1.61
CA LEU A 152 -9.14 -12.07 2.34
C LEU A 152 -9.46 -12.75 3.68
N ARG A 153 -10.09 -12.01 4.61
CA ARG A 153 -10.59 -12.59 5.88
C ARG A 153 -11.62 -13.70 5.69
N SER A 154 -12.31 -13.71 4.56
CA SER A 154 -13.24 -14.80 4.17
C SER A 154 -12.53 -16.11 3.82
N GLY A 155 -11.20 -16.08 3.64
CA GLY A 155 -10.41 -17.17 3.08
C GLY A 155 -10.26 -17.11 1.55
N ASN A 156 -11.06 -16.31 0.84
CA ASN A 156 -10.92 -16.11 -0.59
C ASN A 156 -9.63 -15.37 -0.94
N PHE A 157 -9.28 -15.38 -2.22
CA PHE A 157 -8.09 -14.71 -2.74
C PHE A 157 -8.49 -13.60 -3.74
N LEU A 158 -7.97 -12.40 -3.53
CA LEU A 158 -8.14 -11.27 -4.43
C LEU A 158 -6.89 -11.14 -5.29
N VAL A 159 -7.03 -11.25 -6.60
CA VAL A 159 -5.91 -11.33 -7.55
C VAL A 159 -6.07 -10.28 -8.65
N PRO A 160 -5.17 -9.29 -8.73
CA PRO A 160 -5.10 -8.36 -9.87
C PRO A 160 -4.57 -9.09 -11.12
N HIS A 161 -5.31 -9.02 -12.22
CA HIS A 161 -4.95 -9.52 -13.54
C HIS A 161 -4.72 -8.33 -14.48
N LEU A 162 -3.46 -8.03 -14.80
CA LEU A 162 -3.09 -6.76 -15.44
C LEU A 162 -3.73 -6.59 -16.82
N LEU A 163 -3.36 -7.42 -17.77
CA LEU A 163 -3.85 -7.30 -19.15
C LEU A 163 -5.29 -7.83 -19.36
N ALA A 164 -5.86 -8.48 -18.35
CA ALA A 164 -7.30 -8.76 -18.31
C ALA A 164 -8.12 -7.53 -17.87
N PHE A 165 -7.46 -6.45 -17.41
CA PHE A 165 -8.12 -5.27 -16.85
C PHE A 165 -9.13 -5.64 -15.77
N ALA A 166 -8.75 -6.53 -14.86
CA ALA A 166 -9.67 -7.09 -13.89
C ALA A 166 -8.99 -7.44 -12.56
N ILE A 167 -9.69 -7.23 -11.48
CA ILE A 167 -9.38 -7.81 -10.19
C ILE A 167 -10.36 -8.96 -9.98
N LYS A 168 -9.84 -10.16 -9.78
CA LYS A 168 -10.65 -11.37 -9.64
C LYS A 168 -10.59 -11.89 -8.21
N GLU A 169 -11.74 -12.28 -7.67
CA GLU A 169 -11.84 -12.96 -6.37
C GLU A 169 -12.11 -14.44 -6.58
N TYR A 170 -11.25 -15.27 -6.00
CA TYR A 170 -11.33 -16.73 -6.07
C TYR A 170 -11.60 -17.30 -4.70
N THR A 171 -12.42 -18.38 -4.65
CA THR A 171 -12.54 -19.22 -3.45
C THR A 171 -11.24 -20.01 -3.21
N PRO A 172 -11.05 -20.62 -2.03
CA PRO A 172 -9.87 -21.46 -1.77
C PRO A 172 -9.67 -22.60 -2.76
N ASP A 173 -10.73 -23.16 -3.34
CA ASP A 173 -10.68 -24.19 -4.39
C ASP A 173 -10.50 -23.63 -5.82
N GLY A 174 -10.21 -22.34 -5.96
CA GLY A 174 -9.89 -21.69 -7.23
C GLY A 174 -11.09 -21.31 -8.09
N LYS A 175 -12.32 -21.36 -7.56
CA LYS A 175 -13.51 -20.94 -8.30
C LYS A 175 -13.62 -19.40 -8.30
N LEU A 176 -13.79 -18.80 -9.49
CA LEU A 176 -14.05 -17.38 -9.64
C LEU A 176 -15.45 -17.03 -9.10
N VAL A 177 -15.52 -16.06 -8.17
CA VAL A 177 -16.78 -15.62 -7.54
C VAL A 177 -17.10 -14.16 -7.78
N GLN A 178 -16.10 -13.31 -8.04
CA GLN A 178 -16.27 -11.88 -8.27
C GLN A 178 -15.23 -11.36 -9.26
N THR A 179 -15.61 -10.34 -10.03
CA THR A 179 -14.70 -9.63 -10.93
C THR A 179 -15.00 -8.13 -10.90
N TYR A 180 -13.97 -7.33 -10.60
CA TYR A 180 -14.00 -5.88 -10.71
C TYR A 180 -13.27 -5.49 -11.99
N LYS A 181 -13.97 -4.85 -12.94
CA LYS A 181 -13.39 -4.37 -14.18
C LYS A 181 -12.68 -3.03 -13.97
N THR A 182 -11.52 -2.87 -14.59
CA THR A 182 -10.75 -1.62 -14.53
C THR A 182 -10.70 -0.88 -15.88
N ASP A 183 -11.25 -1.47 -16.95
CA ASP A 183 -11.40 -0.84 -18.27
C ASP A 183 -12.74 -0.12 -18.45
N LEU A 184 -13.31 0.42 -17.35
CA LEU A 184 -14.55 1.16 -17.37
C LEU A 184 -14.39 2.51 -18.08
N GLU A 185 -15.46 2.97 -18.75
CA GLU A 185 -15.49 4.28 -19.42
C GLU A 185 -15.18 5.44 -18.45
N ASP A 186 -15.71 5.37 -17.22
CA ASP A 186 -15.44 6.37 -16.16
C ASP A 186 -13.98 6.44 -15.72
N LEU A 187 -13.16 5.47 -16.14
CA LEU A 187 -11.71 5.42 -15.93
C LEU A 187 -10.94 5.72 -17.24
N GLY A 188 -11.61 6.00 -18.35
CA GLY A 188 -11.02 6.24 -19.65
C GLY A 188 -10.96 5.01 -20.55
N GLY A 189 -11.67 3.93 -20.19
CA GLY A 189 -11.73 2.69 -20.97
C GLY A 189 -10.39 1.97 -21.11
N ARG A 190 -10.29 1.05 -22.07
CA ARG A 190 -9.05 0.30 -22.38
C ARG A 190 -7.86 1.17 -22.80
N PRO A 191 -8.04 2.26 -23.57
CA PRO A 191 -6.92 3.12 -23.97
C PRO A 191 -6.19 3.78 -22.80
N ALA A 192 -6.82 3.88 -21.63
CA ALA A 192 -6.19 4.41 -20.41
C ALA A 192 -5.23 3.44 -19.72
N GLU A 193 -5.10 2.19 -20.22
CA GLU A 193 -4.20 1.16 -19.70
C GLU A 193 -4.28 0.99 -18.17
N ASN A 194 -5.49 0.95 -17.64
CA ASN A 194 -5.80 0.82 -16.23
C ASN A 194 -5.50 -0.60 -15.72
N TRP A 195 -4.23 -1.00 -15.72
CA TRP A 195 -3.79 -2.33 -15.28
C TRP A 195 -3.78 -2.40 -13.75
N PRO A 196 -4.61 -3.26 -13.12
CA PRO A 196 -4.62 -3.37 -11.66
C PRO A 196 -3.31 -4.00 -11.17
N PHE A 197 -2.60 -3.30 -10.30
CA PHE A 197 -1.31 -3.76 -9.78
C PHE A 197 -1.44 -4.29 -8.35
N THR A 198 -2.11 -3.56 -7.48
CA THR A 198 -2.47 -3.98 -6.12
C THR A 198 -3.97 -3.97 -5.96
N ALA A 199 -4.53 -4.85 -5.13
CA ALA A 199 -5.92 -4.82 -4.72
C ALA A 199 -6.03 -5.28 -3.27
N ILE A 200 -6.67 -4.46 -2.44
CA ILE A 200 -6.90 -4.75 -1.01
C ILE A 200 -8.37 -4.57 -0.65
N ARG A 201 -8.90 -5.50 0.15
CA ARG A 201 -10.24 -5.38 0.70
C ARG A 201 -10.19 -4.54 1.97
N LEU A 202 -10.94 -3.45 1.97
CA LEU A 202 -11.11 -2.55 3.12
C LEU A 202 -12.12 -3.10 4.12
N ASP A 203 -12.07 -2.62 5.37
CA ASP A 203 -12.98 -3.07 6.45
C ASP A 203 -14.46 -2.76 6.16
N ASN A 204 -14.74 -1.73 5.34
CA ASN A 204 -16.09 -1.41 4.88
C ASN A 204 -16.60 -2.29 3.72
N GLY A 205 -15.82 -3.30 3.31
CA GLY A 205 -16.14 -4.20 2.20
C GLY A 205 -15.75 -3.69 0.81
N ASN A 206 -15.31 -2.45 0.67
CA ASN A 206 -14.83 -1.90 -0.59
C ASN A 206 -13.46 -2.50 -0.98
N THR A 207 -13.11 -2.39 -2.25
CA THR A 207 -11.81 -2.82 -2.79
C THR A 207 -11.03 -1.59 -3.27
N LEU A 208 -9.88 -1.32 -2.64
CA LEU A 208 -8.93 -0.30 -3.09
C LEU A 208 -7.92 -0.95 -4.02
N THR A 209 -7.63 -0.29 -5.14
CA THR A 209 -6.66 -0.74 -6.15
C THR A 209 -5.83 0.42 -6.66
N SER A 210 -4.58 0.16 -7.00
CA SER A 210 -3.76 1.03 -7.86
C SER A 210 -3.78 0.49 -9.28
N LEU A 211 -3.91 1.41 -10.24
CA LEU A 211 -3.96 1.14 -11.67
C LEU A 211 -2.69 1.73 -12.29
N THR A 212 -1.68 0.87 -12.43
CA THR A 212 -0.43 1.25 -13.08
C THR A 212 -0.67 1.65 -14.52
N HIS A 213 0.26 2.31 -15.21
CA HIS A 213 0.03 2.95 -16.51
C HIS A 213 -1.16 3.92 -16.54
N GLY A 214 -2.33 3.54 -16.02
CA GLY A 214 -3.48 4.43 -15.88
C GLY A 214 -3.30 5.58 -14.88
N ASN A 215 -2.22 5.54 -14.10
CA ASN A 215 -1.85 6.59 -13.13
C ASN A 215 -2.98 6.98 -12.19
N LYS A 216 -3.61 5.97 -11.55
CA LYS A 216 -4.79 6.15 -10.69
C LYS A 216 -4.73 5.23 -9.47
N ALA A 217 -5.42 5.64 -8.41
CA ALA A 217 -5.91 4.71 -7.39
C ALA A 217 -7.43 4.83 -7.31
N VAL A 218 -8.11 3.69 -7.18
CA VAL A 218 -9.57 3.59 -7.26
C VAL A 218 -10.10 2.73 -6.13
N GLU A 219 -11.23 3.13 -5.57
CA GLU A 219 -11.99 2.34 -4.59
C GLU A 219 -13.32 1.94 -5.21
N PHE A 220 -13.56 0.62 -5.28
CA PHE A 220 -14.81 0.03 -5.74
C PHE A 220 -15.66 -0.40 -4.55
N ASP A 221 -16.97 -0.23 -4.63
CA ASP A 221 -17.90 -0.88 -3.70
C ASP A 221 -18.00 -2.40 -4.02
N PRO A 222 -18.69 -3.22 -3.18
CA PRO A 222 -18.86 -4.64 -3.46
C PRO A 222 -19.63 -4.96 -4.76
N ALA A 223 -20.41 -4.01 -5.30
CA ALA A 223 -21.10 -4.16 -6.58
C ALA A 223 -20.21 -3.82 -7.79
N GLY A 224 -19.00 -3.27 -7.56
CA GLY A 224 -18.07 -2.85 -8.61
C GLY A 224 -18.26 -1.41 -9.08
N ASN A 225 -19.03 -0.60 -8.37
CA ASN A 225 -19.15 0.83 -8.67
C ASN A 225 -17.96 1.60 -8.10
N ILE A 226 -17.50 2.63 -8.81
CA ILE A 226 -16.44 3.51 -8.33
C ILE A 226 -17.02 4.46 -7.27
N VAL A 227 -16.51 4.36 -6.02
CA VAL A 227 -16.94 5.22 -4.90
C VAL A 227 -15.91 6.28 -4.52
N TRP A 228 -14.68 6.13 -5.01
CA TRP A 228 -13.61 7.11 -4.88
C TRP A 228 -12.53 6.82 -5.91
N LYS A 229 -11.92 7.85 -6.45
CA LYS A 229 -10.72 7.75 -7.28
C LYS A 229 -9.83 8.97 -7.12
N ILE A 230 -8.54 8.77 -7.31
CA ILE A 230 -7.55 9.83 -7.48
C ILE A 230 -6.72 9.55 -8.73
N THR A 231 -6.47 10.60 -9.50
CA THR A 231 -5.67 10.55 -10.72
C THR A 231 -4.41 11.38 -10.55
N ASN A 232 -3.46 11.20 -11.44
CA ASN A 232 -2.25 12.03 -11.47
C ASN A 232 -2.56 13.54 -11.60
N GLU A 233 -3.63 13.89 -12.34
CA GLU A 233 -4.05 15.29 -12.50
C GLU A 233 -4.55 15.90 -11.19
N ASP A 234 -5.23 15.13 -10.33
CA ASP A 234 -5.70 15.58 -9.02
C ASP A 234 -4.55 16.07 -8.12
N VAL A 235 -3.31 15.63 -8.39
CA VAL A 235 -2.09 15.94 -7.62
C VAL A 235 -1.00 16.62 -8.46
N ASN A 236 -1.38 17.30 -9.53
CA ASN A 236 -0.48 18.08 -10.38
C ASN A 236 0.71 17.28 -10.95
N GLY A 237 0.50 16.02 -11.33
CA GLY A 237 1.52 15.21 -11.96
C GLY A 237 2.53 14.56 -11.00
N LEU A 238 2.27 14.51 -9.71
CA LEU A 238 3.27 14.08 -8.71
C LEU A 238 3.52 12.57 -8.65
N PHE A 239 2.70 11.73 -9.29
CA PHE A 239 2.94 10.29 -9.35
C PHE A 239 2.75 9.72 -10.77
N SER A 240 3.41 8.61 -11.04
CA SER A 240 3.25 7.86 -12.28
C SER A 240 3.48 6.36 -12.03
N ASP A 241 2.83 5.51 -12.83
CA ASP A 241 2.88 4.06 -12.66
C ASP A 241 2.56 3.64 -11.23
N THR A 242 1.33 3.92 -10.78
CA THR A 242 0.90 3.61 -9.42
C THR A 242 0.91 2.10 -9.16
N CYS A 243 1.67 1.66 -8.16
CA CYS A 243 1.85 0.24 -7.85
C CYS A 243 1.23 -0.14 -6.51
N GLY A 244 1.91 0.12 -5.39
CA GLY A 244 1.40 -0.15 -4.06
C GLY A 244 0.32 0.84 -3.63
N ALA A 245 -0.64 0.38 -2.83
CA ALA A 245 -1.60 1.24 -2.13
C ALA A 245 -1.86 0.71 -0.73
N GLN A 246 -2.07 1.60 0.24
CA GLN A 246 -2.47 1.27 1.61
C GLN A 246 -3.49 2.28 2.12
N ARG A 247 -4.55 1.79 2.79
CA ARG A 247 -5.47 2.63 3.57
C ARG A 247 -4.99 2.67 5.02
N LEU A 248 -4.75 3.86 5.55
CA LEU A 248 -4.36 4.07 6.94
C LEU A 248 -5.59 4.12 7.87
N ALA A 249 -5.35 3.93 9.18
CA ALA A 249 -6.39 3.97 10.20
C ALA A 249 -7.13 5.33 10.27
N ASN A 250 -6.46 6.43 9.90
CA ASN A 250 -7.05 7.77 9.83
C ASN A 250 -7.95 7.98 8.59
N GLY A 251 -8.09 6.98 7.71
CA GLY A 251 -8.86 7.03 6.47
C GLY A 251 -8.10 7.57 5.26
N ASN A 252 -6.87 8.03 5.42
CA ASN A 252 -6.04 8.47 4.31
C ASN A 252 -5.57 7.30 3.46
N THR A 253 -5.20 7.59 2.23
CA THR A 253 -4.66 6.59 1.28
C THR A 253 -3.22 6.93 0.95
N VAL A 254 -2.33 5.96 1.13
CA VAL A 254 -0.94 6.05 0.69
C VAL A 254 -0.81 5.32 -0.65
N ILE A 255 -0.07 5.92 -1.59
CA ILE A 255 0.09 5.44 -2.96
C ILE A 255 1.57 5.46 -3.32
N GLY A 256 2.08 4.33 -3.84
CA GLY A 256 3.43 4.21 -4.38
C GLY A 256 3.47 4.50 -5.87
N SER A 257 4.50 5.19 -6.32
CA SER A 257 4.79 5.58 -7.69
C SER A 257 6.07 4.90 -8.16
N HIS A 258 5.96 3.99 -9.13
CA HIS A 258 7.13 3.27 -9.63
C HIS A 258 8.03 4.18 -10.50
N HIS A 259 7.41 4.98 -11.36
CA HIS A 259 8.13 5.91 -12.21
C HIS A 259 8.19 7.29 -11.55
N THR A 260 9.39 7.82 -11.42
CA THR A 260 9.61 9.16 -10.87
C THR A 260 10.55 9.94 -11.80
N SER A 261 10.14 11.14 -12.18
CA SER A 261 10.96 12.09 -12.95
C SER A 261 10.57 13.51 -12.59
N GLY A 262 11.52 14.45 -12.66
CA GLY A 262 11.26 15.84 -12.30
C GLY A 262 10.79 15.97 -10.85
N ASP A 263 9.61 16.59 -10.66
CA ASP A 263 9.02 16.84 -9.34
C ASP A 263 8.21 15.65 -8.78
N MET A 264 8.11 14.53 -9.53
CA MET A 264 7.42 13.32 -9.08
C MET A 264 8.05 12.74 -7.83
N VAL A 265 7.23 12.10 -7.00
CA VAL A 265 7.67 11.49 -5.74
C VAL A 265 7.36 10.00 -5.70
N SER A 266 8.14 9.25 -4.92
CA SER A 266 8.01 7.79 -4.83
C SER A 266 6.77 7.36 -4.04
N ILE A 267 6.37 8.11 -3.01
CA ILE A 267 5.22 7.77 -2.17
C ILE A 267 4.49 9.06 -1.78
N ILE A 268 3.16 9.05 -1.87
CA ILE A 268 2.30 10.13 -1.37
C ILE A 268 1.23 9.59 -0.43
N GLU A 269 0.82 10.39 0.55
CA GLU A 269 -0.40 10.19 1.34
C GLU A 269 -1.39 11.29 1.00
N VAL A 270 -2.62 10.90 0.72
CA VAL A 270 -3.73 11.82 0.43
C VAL A 270 -4.91 11.53 1.35
N ASN A 271 -5.63 12.59 1.74
CA ASN A 271 -6.90 12.44 2.45
C ASN A 271 -8.05 12.10 1.48
N ARG A 272 -9.27 11.93 1.99
CA ARG A 272 -10.46 11.62 1.16
C ARG A 272 -10.81 12.74 0.17
N ASP A 273 -10.42 14.00 0.47
CA ASP A 273 -10.60 15.15 -0.42
C ASP A 273 -9.46 15.28 -1.45
N LYS A 274 -8.60 14.25 -1.56
CA LYS A 274 -7.45 14.16 -2.47
C LYS A 274 -6.33 15.19 -2.19
N LYS A 275 -6.34 15.83 -1.02
CA LYS A 275 -5.26 16.73 -0.60
C LYS A 275 -4.07 15.91 -0.14
N ILE A 276 -2.89 16.25 -0.66
CA ILE A 276 -1.64 15.66 -0.21
C ILE A 276 -1.36 16.14 1.22
N VAL A 277 -1.17 15.19 2.13
CA VAL A 277 -0.86 15.44 3.54
C VAL A 277 0.55 15.01 3.92
N TRP A 278 1.14 14.09 3.16
CA TRP A 278 2.54 13.66 3.28
C TRP A 278 3.07 13.15 1.95
N LYS A 279 4.37 13.24 1.76
CA LYS A 279 5.07 12.67 0.60
C LYS A 279 6.51 12.33 0.94
N SER A 280 7.06 11.31 0.28
CA SER A 280 8.48 10.96 0.35
C SER A 280 9.07 10.73 -1.03
N ASN A 281 10.29 11.23 -1.21
CA ASN A 281 11.12 10.92 -2.38
C ASN A 281 12.49 10.41 -1.92
N HIS A 282 12.49 9.54 -0.91
CA HIS A 282 13.71 8.96 -0.38
C HIS A 282 14.43 8.12 -1.47
N PRO A 283 15.75 8.25 -1.67
CA PRO A 283 16.48 7.55 -2.74
C PRO A 283 16.30 6.03 -2.74
N LEU A 284 16.12 5.40 -1.57
CA LEU A 284 15.86 3.95 -1.47
C LEU A 284 14.43 3.57 -1.87
N ALA A 285 13.51 4.53 -2.02
CA ALA A 285 12.15 4.30 -2.49
C ALA A 285 12.01 4.47 -4.02
N ALA A 286 13.09 4.75 -4.74
CA ALA A 286 13.05 4.84 -6.20
C ALA A 286 12.63 3.49 -6.81
N GLY A 287 11.69 3.52 -7.76
CA GLY A 287 11.16 2.32 -8.41
C GLY A 287 10.34 1.43 -7.46
N VAL A 288 9.63 2.04 -6.50
CA VAL A 288 8.82 1.30 -5.53
C VAL A 288 7.70 0.53 -6.23
N HIS A 289 7.65 -0.80 -6.00
CA HIS A 289 6.54 -1.66 -6.40
C HIS A 289 5.50 -1.76 -5.28
N HIS A 290 5.99 -2.01 -4.06
CA HIS A 290 5.15 -2.12 -2.87
C HIS A 290 5.82 -1.41 -1.70
N PHE A 291 5.01 -1.06 -0.70
CA PHE A 291 5.46 -0.47 0.55
C PHE A 291 4.51 -0.88 1.68
N GLN A 292 4.96 -0.71 2.90
CA GLN A 292 4.12 -0.84 4.09
C GLN A 292 4.44 0.31 5.04
N ILE A 293 3.44 1.12 5.37
CA ILE A 293 3.57 2.09 6.47
C ILE A 293 3.55 1.30 7.78
N LEU A 294 4.59 1.47 8.58
CA LEU A 294 4.79 0.76 9.84
C LEU A 294 4.33 1.58 11.04
N THR A 295 4.68 2.87 11.04
CA THR A 295 4.27 3.81 12.08
C THR A 295 3.87 5.14 11.49
N THR A 296 3.00 5.85 12.21
CA THR A 296 2.64 7.25 11.96
C THR A 296 2.81 8.03 13.25
N ASN A 297 3.72 9.02 13.27
CA ASN A 297 4.03 9.86 14.43
C ASN A 297 4.29 9.02 15.72
N GLY A 298 5.15 8.01 15.61
CA GLY A 298 5.55 7.12 16.71
C GLY A 298 4.52 6.04 17.08
N LYS A 299 3.36 5.97 16.41
CA LYS A 299 2.33 4.96 16.66
C LYS A 299 2.33 3.93 15.55
N ALA A 300 2.32 2.65 15.92
CA ALA A 300 2.20 1.56 14.95
C ALA A 300 0.87 1.68 14.18
N GLU A 301 0.94 1.51 12.84
CA GLU A 301 -0.25 1.38 12.03
C GLU A 301 -0.95 0.05 12.35
N PRO A 302 -2.24 0.08 12.72
CA PRO A 302 -2.96 -1.12 13.11
C PRO A 302 -3.22 -2.03 11.92
N GLY A 303 -3.33 -3.30 12.22
CA GLY A 303 -3.77 -4.34 11.28
C GLY A 303 -2.66 -5.24 10.77
N MET A 304 -3.07 -6.40 10.31
CA MET A 304 -2.21 -7.31 9.56
C MET A 304 -1.82 -6.67 8.23
N PRO A 305 -0.66 -7.03 7.65
CA PRO A 305 -0.23 -6.53 6.33
C PRO A 305 -1.11 -7.07 5.20
N LEU A 306 -2.41 -7.02 5.39
CA LEU A 306 -3.49 -7.23 4.41
C LEU A 306 -3.98 -5.90 3.86
N LYS A 307 -3.13 -4.93 3.98
CA LYS A 307 -3.46 -3.56 3.54
C LYS A 307 -2.81 -3.29 2.23
#